data_e9afa856cf99d7acfc3a88a842fad64b
#
_entry.id   e9afa856cf99d7acfc3a88a842fad64b
#
_cell.length_a   1.000
_cell.length_b   1.000
_cell.length_c   1.000
_cell.angle_alpha   90.00
_cell.angle_beta   90.00
_cell.angle_gamma   90.00
#
_symmetry.space_group_name_H-M   'P 1'
#
loop_
_entity.id
_entity.type
_entity.pdbx_description
1 polymer ?
#
loop_
_entity_poly.entity_id
_entity_poly.type
_entity_poly.pdbx_seq_one_letter_code
_entity_poly.pdbx_strand_id
1 'polypeptide(L)'
;MKRTLLIFSFLLLTASSSFSQDNTAYKTALGKMMQASGAETIYKAAISQMMTMMKQQKSEVPAEVWENLQTEMSKISVTELTDMLVPVYQKHLTIQDINDLTSFYNTPIGKKFAEKSPLIMQESMQVGQQWGQKIGQQVADKLKDKGY
;
A
#
# COMPACT_ATOMS: atom_id res chain seq x y z
N MET A 1 -42.19 -2.83 -46.90
CA MET A 1 -41.65 -2.00 -45.81
C MET A 1 -41.71 -2.77 -44.48
N LYS A 2 -40.93 -3.83 -44.30
CA LYS A 2 -40.89 -4.63 -43.02
C LYS A 2 -39.54 -5.39 -42.88
N ARG A 3 -38.38 -4.77 -43.18
CA ARG A 3 -37.05 -5.44 -43.11
C ARG A 3 -35.95 -4.64 -42.45
N THR A 4 -36.24 -3.49 -41.82
CA THR A 4 -35.19 -2.56 -41.25
C THR A 4 -35.21 -2.42 -39.74
N LEU A 5 -35.90 -3.30 -38.95
CA LEU A 5 -36.08 -3.12 -37.52
C LEU A 5 -35.33 -4.17 -36.66
N LEU A 6 -34.47 -5.02 -37.23
CA LEU A 6 -33.79 -6.12 -36.49
C LEU A 6 -32.29 -5.93 -36.28
N ILE A 7 -31.69 -4.80 -36.68
CA ILE A 7 -30.23 -4.59 -36.54
C ILE A 7 -29.87 -3.69 -35.37
N PHE A 8 -30.82 -3.05 -34.68
CA PHE A 8 -30.54 -2.07 -33.63
C PHE A 8 -30.52 -2.66 -32.21
N SER A 9 -30.81 -3.96 -32.03
CA SER A 9 -30.92 -4.59 -30.68
C SER A 9 -29.66 -5.34 -30.24
N PHE A 10 -28.59 -5.42 -31.04
CA PHE A 10 -27.40 -6.21 -30.71
C PHE A 10 -26.20 -5.39 -30.21
N LEU A 11 -26.33 -4.04 -30.15
CA LEU A 11 -25.20 -3.15 -29.81
C LEU A 11 -25.17 -2.71 -28.33
N LEU A 12 -26.08 -3.19 -27.48
CA LEU A 12 -26.19 -2.73 -26.08
C LEU A 12 -25.66 -3.71 -25.03
N LEU A 13 -25.07 -4.84 -25.42
CA LEU A 13 -24.57 -5.85 -24.46
C LEU A 13 -23.05 -5.87 -24.24
N THR A 14 -22.28 -4.97 -24.81
CA THR A 14 -20.79 -5.02 -24.68
C THR A 14 -20.20 -4.00 -23.72
N ALA A 15 -20.98 -3.12 -23.11
CA ALA A 15 -20.47 -2.05 -22.25
C ALA A 15 -20.18 -2.47 -20.80
N SER A 16 -20.74 -3.62 -20.33
CA SER A 16 -20.59 -4.02 -18.93
C SER A 16 -19.33 -4.83 -18.64
N SER A 17 -18.69 -5.40 -19.65
CA SER A 17 -17.50 -6.24 -19.48
C SER A 17 -16.21 -5.44 -19.29
N SER A 18 -16.17 -4.19 -19.77
CA SER A 18 -14.97 -3.35 -19.73
C SER A 18 -14.56 -2.94 -18.31
N PHE A 19 -15.51 -2.57 -17.46
CA PHE A 19 -15.19 -2.10 -16.10
C PHE A 19 -14.71 -3.21 -15.16
N SER A 20 -15.23 -4.44 -15.29
CA SER A 20 -14.81 -5.56 -14.44
C SER A 20 -13.43 -6.08 -14.84
N GLN A 21 -13.14 -6.11 -16.14
CA GLN A 21 -11.85 -6.56 -16.65
C GLN A 21 -10.73 -5.54 -16.37
N ASP A 22 -11.07 -4.26 -16.38
CA ASP A 22 -10.16 -3.17 -16.07
C ASP A 22 -9.75 -3.20 -14.58
N ASN A 23 -10.68 -3.43 -13.67
CA ASN A 23 -10.40 -3.58 -12.24
C ASN A 23 -9.51 -4.79 -11.92
N THR A 24 -9.73 -5.93 -12.58
CA THR A 24 -8.90 -7.14 -12.38
C THR A 24 -7.48 -6.93 -12.90
N ALA A 25 -7.34 -6.29 -14.06
CA ALA A 25 -6.05 -5.95 -14.63
C ALA A 25 -5.28 -4.95 -13.74
N TYR A 26 -5.97 -3.92 -13.25
CA TYR A 26 -5.39 -2.94 -12.34
C TYR A 26 -4.95 -3.57 -11.01
N LYS A 27 -5.78 -4.41 -10.39
CA LYS A 27 -5.46 -5.16 -9.18
C LYS A 27 -4.19 -6.01 -9.37
N THR A 28 -4.12 -6.72 -10.50
CA THR A 28 -2.95 -7.56 -10.83
C THR A 28 -1.68 -6.72 -10.97
N ALA A 29 -1.77 -5.58 -11.66
CA ALA A 29 -0.65 -4.65 -11.81
C ALA A 29 -0.23 -4.06 -10.46
N LEU A 30 -1.19 -3.61 -9.65
CA LEU A 30 -0.95 -3.07 -8.31
C LEU A 30 -0.26 -4.09 -7.41
N GLY A 31 -0.72 -5.34 -7.38
CA GLY A 31 -0.09 -6.42 -6.61
C GLY A 31 1.38 -6.65 -7.00
N LYS A 32 1.68 -6.65 -8.31
CA LYS A 32 3.06 -6.75 -8.82
C LYS A 32 3.92 -5.56 -8.37
N MET A 33 3.39 -4.36 -8.43
CA MET A 33 4.09 -3.15 -7.99
C MET A 33 4.35 -3.19 -6.48
N MET A 34 3.38 -3.58 -5.66
CA MET A 34 3.53 -3.74 -4.21
C MET A 34 4.59 -4.77 -3.86
N GLN A 35 4.65 -5.89 -4.58
CA GLN A 35 5.69 -6.89 -4.42
C GLN A 35 7.07 -6.33 -4.79
N ALA A 36 7.20 -5.70 -5.94
CA ALA A 36 8.47 -5.15 -6.43
C ALA A 36 9.00 -4.00 -5.56
N SER A 37 8.12 -3.20 -4.98
CA SER A 37 8.46 -2.09 -4.06
C SER A 37 8.76 -2.54 -2.63
N GLY A 38 8.57 -3.82 -2.28
CA GLY A 38 8.70 -4.32 -0.92
C GLY A 38 7.54 -3.93 0.02
N ALA A 39 6.50 -3.24 -0.47
CA ALA A 39 5.34 -2.84 0.32
C ALA A 39 4.64 -4.04 0.98
N GLU A 40 4.55 -5.16 0.26
CA GLU A 40 4.00 -6.41 0.79
C GLU A 40 4.73 -6.88 2.05
N THR A 41 6.05 -6.76 2.09
CA THR A 41 6.87 -7.14 3.26
C THR A 41 6.58 -6.24 4.46
N ILE A 42 6.37 -4.94 4.23
CA ILE A 42 6.01 -3.97 5.28
C ILE A 42 4.66 -4.34 5.90
N TYR A 43 3.65 -4.66 5.08
CA TYR A 43 2.33 -5.07 5.57
C TYR A 43 2.38 -6.39 6.33
N LYS A 44 3.12 -7.38 5.85
CA LYS A 44 3.33 -8.64 6.57
C LYS A 44 4.01 -8.43 7.93
N ALA A 45 4.99 -7.54 8.00
CA ALA A 45 5.64 -7.17 9.27
C ALA A 45 4.67 -6.50 10.24
N ALA A 46 3.80 -5.59 9.76
CA ALA A 46 2.79 -4.94 10.58
C ALA A 46 1.77 -5.95 11.16
N ILE A 47 1.33 -6.93 10.37
CA ILE A 47 0.45 -8.01 10.83
C ILE A 47 1.16 -8.87 11.88
N SER A 48 2.41 -9.25 11.65
CA SER A 48 3.20 -10.03 12.61
C SER A 48 3.38 -9.29 13.93
N GLN A 49 3.62 -7.98 13.89
CA GLN A 49 3.72 -7.14 15.09
C GLN A 49 2.39 -7.08 15.85
N MET A 50 1.27 -6.89 15.13
CA MET A 50 -0.07 -6.90 15.72
C MET A 50 -0.37 -8.24 16.39
N MET A 51 -0.08 -9.36 15.73
CA MET A 51 -0.24 -10.72 16.30
C MET A 51 0.62 -10.92 17.54
N THR A 52 1.85 -10.40 17.55
CA THR A 52 2.73 -10.46 18.72
C THR A 52 2.14 -9.72 19.93
N MET A 53 1.59 -8.53 19.70
CA MET A 53 0.91 -7.76 20.76
C MET A 53 -0.32 -8.49 21.28
N MET A 54 -1.14 -9.08 20.39
CA MET A 54 -2.30 -9.87 20.80
C MET A 54 -1.90 -11.11 21.61
N LYS A 55 -0.83 -11.80 21.20
CA LYS A 55 -0.27 -12.95 21.95
C LYS A 55 0.16 -12.57 23.37
N GLN A 56 0.75 -11.39 23.54
CA GLN A 56 1.12 -10.89 24.87
C GLN A 56 -0.08 -10.60 25.76
N GLN A 57 -1.20 -10.10 25.17
CA GLN A 57 -2.43 -9.81 25.90
C GLN A 57 -3.28 -11.05 26.21
N LYS A 58 -3.10 -12.12 25.47
CA LYS A 58 -3.85 -13.38 25.54
C LYS A 58 -2.91 -14.56 25.81
N SER A 59 -2.20 -14.48 26.93
CA SER A 59 -1.16 -15.47 27.31
C SER A 59 -1.72 -16.88 27.55
N GLU A 60 -3.03 -17.01 27.78
CA GLU A 60 -3.72 -18.29 27.98
C GLU A 60 -3.89 -19.11 26.69
N VAL A 61 -3.71 -18.48 25.53
CA VAL A 61 -3.86 -19.18 24.23
C VAL A 61 -2.58 -19.92 23.88
N PRO A 62 -2.65 -21.22 23.55
CA PRO A 62 -1.47 -22.02 23.20
C PRO A 62 -0.69 -21.44 22.01
N ALA A 63 0.63 -21.61 22.05
CA ALA A 63 1.52 -21.07 21.01
C ALA A 63 1.18 -21.57 19.60
N GLU A 64 0.82 -22.87 19.48
CA GLU A 64 0.42 -23.48 18.20
C GLU A 64 -0.78 -22.79 17.55
N VAL A 65 -1.76 -22.34 18.36
CA VAL A 65 -2.93 -21.61 17.86
C VAL A 65 -2.48 -20.28 17.23
N TRP A 66 -1.54 -19.59 17.87
CA TRP A 66 -0.99 -18.32 17.33
C TRP A 66 -0.21 -18.51 16.03
N GLU A 67 0.57 -19.59 15.91
CA GLU A 67 1.32 -19.90 14.69
C GLU A 67 0.38 -20.19 13.51
N ASN A 68 -0.70 -20.95 13.74
CA ASN A 68 -1.71 -21.22 12.76
C ASN A 68 -2.42 -19.93 12.33
N LEU A 69 -2.88 -19.10 13.29
CA LEU A 69 -3.53 -17.81 13.00
C LEU A 69 -2.60 -16.87 12.24
N GLN A 70 -1.33 -16.78 12.60
CA GLN A 70 -0.36 -15.94 11.89
C GLN A 70 -0.20 -16.38 10.44
N THR A 71 -0.15 -17.68 10.19
CA THR A 71 -0.05 -18.25 8.84
C THR A 71 -1.29 -17.93 8.01
N GLU A 72 -2.48 -18.12 8.58
CA GLU A 72 -3.75 -17.82 7.91
C GLU A 72 -3.90 -16.32 7.61
N MET A 73 -3.69 -15.47 8.61
CA MET A 73 -3.81 -14.02 8.45
C MET A 73 -2.80 -13.48 7.43
N SER A 74 -1.58 -14.01 7.38
CA SER A 74 -0.58 -13.61 6.39
C SER A 74 -0.97 -13.94 4.95
N LYS A 75 -1.75 -14.99 4.73
CA LYS A 75 -2.21 -15.37 3.38
C LYS A 75 -3.39 -14.53 2.91
N ILE A 76 -4.36 -14.28 3.81
CA ILE A 76 -5.60 -13.59 3.47
C ILE A 76 -5.35 -12.08 3.26
N SER A 77 -4.56 -11.47 4.14
CA SER A 77 -4.50 -10.03 4.30
C SER A 77 -3.86 -9.27 3.13
N VAL A 78 -2.89 -9.86 2.41
CA VAL A 78 -2.23 -9.13 1.29
C VAL A 78 -3.18 -8.98 0.10
N THR A 79 -3.94 -10.03 -0.22
CA THR A 79 -4.90 -9.99 -1.33
C THR A 79 -6.06 -9.05 -1.03
N GLU A 80 -6.64 -9.14 0.18
CA GLU A 80 -7.72 -8.26 0.62
C GLU A 80 -7.24 -6.80 0.72
N LEU A 81 -6.05 -6.56 1.25
CA LEU A 81 -5.47 -5.23 1.30
C LEU A 81 -5.28 -4.65 -0.10
N THR A 82 -4.80 -5.45 -1.06
CA THR A 82 -4.67 -5.00 -2.45
C THR A 82 -6.03 -4.59 -3.02
N ASP A 83 -7.09 -5.37 -2.76
CA ASP A 83 -8.46 -5.03 -3.18
C ASP A 83 -8.92 -3.69 -2.60
N MET A 84 -8.67 -3.46 -1.33
CA MET A 84 -9.02 -2.19 -0.66
C MET A 84 -8.20 -1.00 -1.19
N LEU A 85 -6.97 -1.24 -1.64
CA LEU A 85 -6.09 -0.20 -2.16
C LEU A 85 -6.36 0.15 -3.63
N VAL A 86 -6.93 -0.75 -4.44
CA VAL A 86 -7.27 -0.47 -5.83
C VAL A 86 -8.00 0.86 -6.01
N PRO A 87 -9.15 1.13 -5.35
CA PRO A 87 -9.86 2.39 -5.55
C PRO A 87 -9.08 3.64 -5.07
N VAL A 88 -8.13 3.46 -4.14
CA VAL A 88 -7.27 4.55 -3.69
C VAL A 88 -6.25 4.89 -4.76
N TYR A 89 -5.56 3.89 -5.28
CA TYR A 89 -4.52 4.09 -6.30
C TYR A 89 -5.12 4.58 -7.63
N GLN A 90 -6.28 4.07 -8.04
CA GLN A 90 -6.98 4.49 -9.26
C GLN A 90 -7.37 5.98 -9.28
N LYS A 91 -7.50 6.63 -8.12
CA LYS A 91 -7.73 8.09 -8.03
C LYS A 91 -6.52 8.92 -8.46
N HIS A 92 -5.31 8.36 -8.39
CA HIS A 92 -4.06 9.11 -8.52
C HIS A 92 -3.16 8.59 -9.64
N LEU A 93 -3.24 7.30 -9.98
CA LEU A 93 -2.34 6.65 -10.93
C LEU A 93 -3.15 5.82 -11.93
N THR A 94 -2.76 5.89 -13.19
CA THR A 94 -3.25 4.99 -14.24
C THR A 94 -2.59 3.62 -14.11
N ILE A 95 -3.16 2.62 -14.80
CA ILE A 95 -2.53 1.29 -14.88
C ILE A 95 -1.13 1.36 -15.54
N GLN A 96 -0.91 2.31 -16.46
CA GLN A 96 0.39 2.53 -17.09
C GLN A 96 1.39 3.04 -16.06
N ASP A 97 1.03 4.01 -15.21
CA ASP A 97 1.89 4.52 -14.13
C ASP A 97 2.30 3.40 -13.17
N ILE A 98 1.37 2.49 -12.82
CA ILE A 98 1.65 1.31 -11.99
C ILE A 98 2.66 0.37 -12.66
N ASN A 99 2.53 0.14 -13.97
CA ASN A 99 3.46 -0.69 -14.73
C ASN A 99 4.85 -0.03 -14.82
N ASP A 100 4.91 1.29 -15.00
CA ASP A 100 6.16 2.05 -15.05
C ASP A 100 6.87 2.03 -13.68
N LEU A 101 6.15 2.20 -12.59
CA LEU A 101 6.67 2.01 -11.23
C LEU A 101 7.18 0.59 -11.01
N THR A 102 6.46 -0.42 -11.47
CA THR A 102 6.91 -1.82 -11.40
C THR A 102 8.23 -2.00 -12.16
N SER A 103 8.33 -1.42 -13.34
CA SER A 103 9.54 -1.46 -14.16
C SER A 103 10.72 -0.76 -13.45
N PHE A 104 10.48 0.41 -12.84
CA PHE A 104 11.48 1.09 -12.03
C PHE A 104 11.97 0.22 -10.87
N TYR A 105 11.07 -0.35 -10.06
CA TYR A 105 11.45 -1.19 -8.91
C TYR A 105 12.17 -2.49 -9.33
N ASN A 106 12.03 -2.94 -10.57
CA ASN A 106 12.79 -4.06 -11.09
C ASN A 106 14.22 -3.69 -11.55
N THR A 107 14.56 -2.41 -11.66
CA THR A 107 15.94 -1.96 -11.94
C THR A 107 16.85 -2.18 -10.72
N PRO A 108 18.18 -2.23 -10.90
CA PRO A 108 19.11 -2.32 -9.77
C PRO A 108 18.95 -1.20 -8.74
N ILE A 109 18.75 0.03 -9.21
CA ILE A 109 18.55 1.18 -8.32
C ILE A 109 17.17 1.16 -7.64
N GLY A 110 16.13 0.75 -8.36
CA GLY A 110 14.78 0.60 -7.79
C GLY A 110 14.74 -0.44 -6.68
N LYS A 111 15.37 -1.61 -6.89
CA LYS A 111 15.50 -2.66 -5.86
C LYS A 111 16.25 -2.14 -4.62
N LYS A 112 17.38 -1.47 -4.84
CA LYS A 112 18.16 -0.87 -3.75
C LYS A 112 17.34 0.18 -3.00
N PHE A 113 16.60 1.02 -3.71
CA PHE A 113 15.72 2.02 -3.12
C PHE A 113 14.59 1.37 -2.29
N ALA A 114 13.90 0.37 -2.83
CA ALA A 114 12.87 -0.38 -2.11
C ALA A 114 13.41 -0.99 -0.80
N GLU A 115 14.58 -1.62 -0.85
CA GLU A 115 15.22 -2.23 0.32
C GLU A 115 15.64 -1.20 1.39
N LYS A 116 16.16 -0.05 0.96
CA LYS A 116 16.73 0.95 1.89
C LYS A 116 15.72 2.00 2.35
N SER A 117 14.61 2.19 1.64
CA SER A 117 13.59 3.20 1.98
C SER A 117 13.10 3.14 3.44
N PRO A 118 12.83 1.97 4.06
CA PRO A 118 12.42 1.92 5.46
C PRO A 118 13.50 2.47 6.42
N LEU A 119 14.77 2.15 6.17
CA LEU A 119 15.89 2.65 6.97
C LEU A 119 16.08 4.15 6.78
N ILE A 120 16.04 4.63 5.53
CA ILE A 120 16.12 6.05 5.20
C ILE A 120 14.99 6.82 5.90
N MET A 121 13.77 6.29 5.88
CA MET A 121 12.64 6.91 6.57
C MET A 121 12.87 6.98 8.08
N GLN A 122 13.31 5.88 8.71
CA GLN A 122 13.59 5.83 10.14
C GLN A 122 14.66 6.84 10.56
N GLU A 123 15.78 6.90 9.84
CA GLU A 123 16.86 7.83 10.12
C GLU A 123 16.42 9.29 9.86
N SER A 124 15.64 9.53 8.78
CA SER A 124 15.08 10.85 8.48
C SER A 124 14.13 11.35 9.56
N MET A 125 13.33 10.46 10.17
CA MET A 125 12.48 10.83 11.32
C MET A 125 13.31 11.27 12.53
N GLN A 126 14.45 10.61 12.82
CA GLN A 126 15.35 11.03 13.90
C GLN A 126 15.94 12.42 13.63
N VAL A 127 16.39 12.66 12.40
CA VAL A 127 16.86 13.99 11.97
C VAL A 127 15.75 15.03 12.09
N GLY A 128 14.53 14.69 11.67
CA GLY A 128 13.35 15.56 11.81
C GLY A 128 13.04 15.95 13.26
N GLN A 129 13.15 15.00 14.19
CA GLN A 129 12.99 15.26 15.63
C GLN A 129 14.04 16.22 16.16
N GLN A 130 15.32 15.98 15.83
CA GLN A 130 16.43 16.88 16.24
C GLN A 130 16.25 18.29 15.67
N TRP A 131 15.87 18.39 14.40
CA TRP A 131 15.58 19.66 13.75
C TRP A 131 14.41 20.39 14.41
N GLY A 132 13.33 19.67 14.72
CA GLY A 132 12.17 20.21 15.43
C GLY A 132 12.52 20.77 16.82
N GLN A 133 13.34 20.07 17.59
CA GLN A 133 13.87 20.57 18.88
C GLN A 133 14.67 21.86 18.71
N LYS A 134 15.57 21.90 17.71
CA LYS A 134 16.36 23.09 17.39
C LYS A 134 15.48 24.30 17.02
N ILE A 135 14.46 24.11 16.19
CA ILE A 135 13.50 25.16 15.84
C ILE A 135 12.71 25.60 17.05
N GLY A 136 12.24 24.67 17.90
CA GLY A 136 11.55 24.99 19.15
C GLY A 136 12.38 25.88 20.05
N GLN A 137 13.67 25.56 20.23
CA GLN A 137 14.59 26.39 21.01
C GLN A 137 14.77 27.79 20.40
N GLN A 138 14.98 27.89 19.10
CA GLN A 138 15.12 29.17 18.42
C GLN A 138 13.88 30.06 18.54
N VAL A 139 12.68 29.45 18.52
CA VAL A 139 11.43 30.18 18.72
C VAL A 139 11.34 30.69 20.18
N ALA A 140 11.66 29.84 21.16
CA ALA A 140 11.66 30.21 22.58
C ALA A 140 12.63 31.38 22.86
N ASP A 141 13.84 31.30 22.32
CA ASP A 141 14.85 32.37 22.47
C ASP A 141 14.36 33.69 21.88
N LYS A 142 13.77 33.65 20.67
CA LYS A 142 13.21 34.85 20.03
C LYS A 142 12.00 35.44 20.77
N LEU A 143 11.18 34.61 21.41
CA LEU A 143 10.08 35.08 22.22
C LEU A 143 10.61 35.77 23.49
N LYS A 144 11.59 35.18 24.16
CA LYS A 144 12.28 35.75 25.30
C LYS A 144 12.91 37.09 24.97
N ASP A 145 13.60 37.22 23.84
CA ASP A 145 14.18 38.47 23.38
C ASP A 145 13.17 39.59 23.15
N LYS A 146 11.90 39.19 22.86
CA LYS A 146 10.78 40.13 22.70
C LYS A 146 9.97 40.39 24.01
N GLY A 147 10.39 39.78 25.13
CA GLY A 147 9.75 39.99 26.43
C GLY A 147 8.54 39.10 26.70
N TYR A 148 8.40 37.97 26.00
CA TYR A 148 7.35 36.95 26.20
C TYR A 148 7.89 35.72 26.93
#